data_df1c92182c0d1d94cabc5d6a1d21c371
#
_entry.id   df1c92182c0d1d94cabc5d6a1d21c371
#
_cell.length_a   1.000
_cell.length_b   1.000
_cell.length_c   1.000
_cell.angle_alpha   90.00
_cell.angle_beta   90.00
_cell.angle_gamma   90.00
#
_symmetry.space_group_name_H-M   'P 1'
#
loop_
_entity.id
_entity.type
_entity.pdbx_description
1 polymer ?
#
loop_
_entity_poly.entity_id
_entity_poly.type
_entity_poly.pdbx_seq_one_letter_code
_entity_poly.pdbx_strand_id
1 'polypeptide(L)'
;MTILKTDTVSGIGTEGTVFEGDITFDSLNYMTLPKGTTTQSNRGRGFYMLGYSGTPSAGNNDRIDYINIQSQGNSIRFGSLTANRYSLGAGANSTRGLFTGGYVEGNSPDTDVNIIEYITIATEGNSIDFGDRTQVGRIPAVASNDTRCVMANAKTGAGNQDTIDFVTFSTIGNATGFGDLTSARTAMCMSCNSTPRGIFCGGYQPSPVSAAINTIEFITFATTGNGSDFGDLTSAARDSAQGTASNSTRGLIGLGFVSPARVNTIDFITMATTGNAADFGDLTLVRNNYGSLSNSTRGVFLGGNDPYTNTIDFVLIATTGNASDFGDVSVTQSGLGAAGSDSHGGLSE
;
A
#
# COMPACT_ATOMS: atom_id res chain seq x y z
N MET A 1 16.95 -31.57 31.06
CA MET A 1 16.29 -30.95 29.93
C MET A 1 15.25 -31.96 29.43
N THR A 2 13.98 -31.67 29.55
CA THR A 2 12.91 -32.57 29.12
C THR A 2 12.53 -32.19 27.69
N ILE A 3 12.71 -33.09 26.74
CA ILE A 3 12.33 -32.88 25.34
C ILE A 3 11.00 -33.59 25.14
N LEU A 4 9.95 -32.85 24.81
CA LEU A 4 8.69 -33.40 24.34
C LEU A 4 8.78 -33.60 22.83
N LYS A 5 8.76 -34.83 22.39
CA LYS A 5 8.67 -35.21 20.98
C LYS A 5 7.25 -35.74 20.73
N THR A 6 6.45 -34.98 20.02
CA THR A 6 5.08 -35.38 19.65
C THR A 6 4.67 -34.75 18.31
N ASP A 7 3.89 -35.47 17.54
CA ASP A 7 3.33 -34.97 16.30
C ASP A 7 2.11 -34.07 16.52
N THR A 8 1.54 -34.14 17.72
CA THR A 8 0.36 -33.34 18.08
C THR A 8 0.37 -33.02 19.56
N VAL A 9 0.12 -31.77 19.90
CA VAL A 9 -0.18 -31.31 21.26
C VAL A 9 -1.63 -30.83 21.28
N SER A 10 -2.48 -31.46 22.09
CA SER A 10 -3.88 -31.05 22.23
C SER A 10 -4.21 -30.81 23.70
N GLY A 11 -4.94 -29.75 23.96
CA GLY A 11 -5.50 -29.48 25.29
C GLY A 11 -6.75 -30.33 25.56
N ILE A 12 -6.93 -30.75 26.80
CA ILE A 12 -8.13 -31.46 27.25
C ILE A 12 -8.95 -30.44 28.08
N GLY A 13 -10.06 -29.99 27.53
CA GLY A 13 -10.95 -29.04 28.21
C GLY A 13 -11.16 -27.74 27.46
N THR A 14 -11.86 -26.81 28.08
CA THR A 14 -12.19 -25.48 27.53
C THR A 14 -11.04 -24.46 27.65
N GLU A 15 -10.03 -24.80 28.41
CA GLU A 15 -8.82 -23.98 28.57
C GLU A 15 -7.69 -24.62 27.74
N GLY A 16 -6.98 -23.82 26.98
CA GLY A 16 -5.88 -24.29 26.10
C GLY A 16 -4.69 -24.85 26.91
N THR A 17 -3.81 -25.56 26.22
CA THR A 17 -2.55 -26.00 26.82
C THR A 17 -1.66 -24.79 27.07
N VAL A 18 -1.28 -24.58 28.33
CA VAL A 18 -0.34 -23.52 28.72
C VAL A 18 1.06 -24.12 28.86
N PHE A 19 2.03 -23.50 28.23
CA PHE A 19 3.45 -23.81 28.40
C PHE A 19 4.07 -22.71 29.27
N GLU A 20 4.66 -23.09 30.38
CA GLU A 20 5.48 -22.18 31.21
C GLU A 20 6.91 -22.17 30.68
N GLY A 21 7.35 -21.04 30.10
CA GLY A 21 8.68 -20.86 29.55
C GLY A 21 8.70 -20.68 28.02
N ASP A 22 9.91 -20.54 27.49
CA ASP A 22 10.09 -20.31 26.04
C ASP A 22 9.93 -21.62 25.27
N ILE A 23 9.19 -21.53 24.15
CA ILE A 23 9.06 -22.62 23.18
C ILE A 23 9.97 -22.30 21.99
N THR A 24 10.97 -23.14 21.75
CA THR A 24 11.88 -22.99 20.62
C THR A 24 11.53 -23.99 19.52
N PHE A 25 11.41 -23.50 18.30
CA PHE A 25 11.16 -24.30 17.09
C PHE A 25 12.42 -24.35 16.24
N ASP A 26 13.00 -25.53 16.05
CA ASP A 26 14.31 -25.69 15.39
C ASP A 26 14.31 -25.48 13.88
N SER A 27 13.19 -25.52 13.21
CA SER A 27 13.16 -25.45 11.75
C SER A 27 11.81 -25.07 11.14
N LEU A 28 11.06 -24.16 11.74
CA LEU A 28 9.78 -23.72 11.17
C LEU A 28 9.91 -22.37 10.51
N ASN A 29 9.63 -22.33 9.21
CA ASN A 29 9.42 -21.07 8.49
C ASN A 29 8.08 -20.41 8.87
N TYR A 30 7.17 -21.16 9.50
CA TYR A 30 5.89 -20.66 9.99
C TYR A 30 5.32 -21.60 11.07
N MET A 31 4.55 -21.04 11.97
CA MET A 31 3.73 -21.78 12.93
C MET A 31 2.27 -21.58 12.58
N THR A 32 1.55 -22.68 12.31
CA THR A 32 0.09 -22.60 12.13
C THR A 32 -0.57 -22.83 13.49
N LEU A 33 -1.22 -21.80 14.03
CA LEU A 33 -2.05 -21.95 15.21
C LEU A 33 -3.43 -22.47 14.81
N PRO A 34 -4.04 -23.37 15.64
CA PRO A 34 -5.42 -23.80 15.39
C PRO A 34 -6.37 -22.61 15.38
N LYS A 35 -7.45 -22.72 14.60
CA LYS A 35 -8.49 -21.69 14.49
C LYS A 35 -9.03 -21.31 15.89
N GLY A 36 -8.51 -20.27 16.44
CA GLY A 36 -9.07 -19.51 17.56
C GLY A 36 -9.15 -18.07 17.12
N THR A 37 -9.73 -17.22 17.91
CA THR A 37 -9.71 -15.75 17.75
C THR A 37 -8.30 -15.17 17.96
N THR A 38 -7.26 -15.89 17.54
CA THR A 38 -5.91 -15.36 17.57
C THR A 38 -5.78 -14.40 16.43
N THR A 39 -5.65 -13.13 16.75
CA THR A 39 -5.01 -12.13 15.89
C THR A 39 -3.91 -12.84 15.12
N GLN A 40 -3.95 -12.72 13.81
CA GLN A 40 -3.01 -13.46 12.97
C GLN A 40 -1.60 -12.92 13.18
N SER A 41 -0.93 -13.43 14.20
CA SER A 41 0.43 -13.03 14.60
C SER A 41 1.49 -13.29 13.52
N ASN A 42 1.15 -14.06 12.49
CA ASN A 42 2.03 -14.35 11.36
C ASN A 42 1.79 -13.46 10.14
N ARG A 43 0.84 -12.55 10.18
CA ARG A 43 0.70 -11.51 9.16
C ARG A 43 1.71 -10.39 9.41
N GLY A 44 2.19 -9.79 8.37
CA GLY A 44 3.15 -8.70 8.44
C GLY A 44 4.11 -8.72 7.26
N ARG A 45 3.73 -9.43 6.19
CA ARG A 45 4.47 -9.37 4.94
C ARG A 45 3.99 -8.18 4.14
N GLY A 46 4.90 -7.22 3.93
CA GLY A 46 4.72 -6.11 3.02
C GLY A 46 5.44 -6.41 1.71
N PHE A 47 4.77 -6.24 0.59
CA PHE A 47 5.34 -6.33 -0.76
C PHE A 47 5.34 -4.97 -1.42
N TYR A 48 6.31 -4.76 -2.31
CA TYR A 48 6.33 -3.55 -3.12
C TYR A 48 6.99 -3.83 -4.47
N MET A 49 6.54 -3.11 -5.47
CA MET A 49 7.12 -3.13 -6.79
C MET A 49 8.08 -1.94 -6.91
N LEU A 50 9.25 -2.21 -7.46
CA LEU A 50 10.23 -1.19 -7.77
C LEU A 50 9.73 -0.33 -8.91
N GLY A 51 9.59 0.97 -8.68
CA GLY A 51 9.19 1.91 -9.72
C GLY A 51 10.28 2.11 -10.79
N TYR A 52 10.28 3.25 -11.41
CA TYR A 52 11.29 3.66 -12.39
C TYR A 52 12.68 3.75 -11.73
N SER A 53 13.68 3.06 -12.24
CA SER A 53 15.06 3.29 -11.85
C SER A 53 15.68 4.28 -12.83
N GLY A 54 16.09 5.44 -12.37
CA GLY A 54 16.65 6.53 -13.18
C GLY A 54 17.99 6.23 -13.87
N THR A 55 18.43 4.98 -13.87
CA THR A 55 19.65 4.55 -14.58
C THR A 55 19.29 3.66 -15.77
N PRO A 56 19.79 3.95 -16.99
CA PRO A 56 19.47 3.19 -18.20
C PRO A 56 19.85 1.70 -18.16
N SER A 57 20.57 1.26 -17.15
CA SER A 57 21.07 -0.12 -16.99
C SER A 57 20.28 -0.99 -16.02
N ALA A 58 19.24 -0.48 -15.37
CA ALA A 58 18.44 -1.26 -14.45
C ALA A 58 17.08 -1.60 -15.07
N GLY A 59 17.07 -2.41 -16.09
CA GLY A 59 15.88 -2.90 -16.79
C GLY A 59 14.98 -3.84 -15.96
N ASN A 60 14.67 -3.48 -14.72
CA ASN A 60 13.89 -4.32 -13.81
C ASN A 60 12.68 -3.56 -13.22
N ASN A 61 11.91 -2.89 -14.07
CA ASN A 61 10.64 -2.29 -13.66
C ASN A 61 9.52 -3.35 -13.43
N ASP A 62 9.86 -4.63 -13.48
CA ASP A 62 8.99 -5.76 -13.18
C ASP A 62 9.24 -6.36 -11.80
N ARG A 63 10.31 -5.98 -11.12
CA ARG A 63 10.74 -6.59 -9.87
C ARG A 63 9.79 -6.29 -8.72
N ILE A 64 9.41 -7.35 -8.00
CA ILE A 64 8.66 -7.30 -6.74
C ILE A 64 9.59 -7.73 -5.61
N ASP A 65 9.67 -6.95 -4.55
CA ASP A 65 10.37 -7.29 -3.31
C ASP A 65 9.39 -7.30 -2.13
N TYR A 66 9.82 -7.87 -1.01
CA TYR A 66 9.03 -7.88 0.23
C TYR A 66 9.88 -7.62 1.46
N ILE A 67 9.21 -7.21 2.53
CA ILE A 67 9.78 -7.09 3.89
C ILE A 67 8.86 -7.78 4.89
N ASN A 68 9.41 -8.13 6.04
CA ASN A 68 8.60 -8.47 7.21
C ASN A 68 8.43 -7.21 8.06
N ILE A 69 7.21 -6.67 8.15
CA ILE A 69 6.91 -5.40 8.84
C ILE A 69 7.18 -5.51 10.36
N GLN A 70 7.07 -6.71 10.93
CA GLN A 70 7.26 -6.92 12.38
C GLN A 70 8.73 -6.88 12.79
N SER A 71 9.65 -7.25 11.91
CA SER A 71 11.09 -7.22 12.13
C SER A 71 11.77 -6.22 11.22
N GLN A 72 12.62 -5.36 11.76
CA GLN A 72 13.46 -4.48 10.96
C GLN A 72 14.44 -5.30 10.12
N GLY A 73 14.81 -4.76 8.96
CA GLY A 73 15.76 -5.37 8.04
C GLY A 73 15.53 -4.98 6.60
N ASN A 74 16.43 -5.42 5.75
CA ASN A 74 16.42 -5.11 4.34
C ASN A 74 15.35 -5.94 3.59
N SER A 75 14.96 -5.44 2.44
CA SER A 75 14.04 -6.14 1.57
C SER A 75 14.68 -7.34 0.88
N ILE A 76 13.82 -8.28 0.51
CA ILE A 76 14.19 -9.53 -0.19
C ILE A 76 13.35 -9.63 -1.46
N ARG A 77 13.93 -10.20 -2.52
CA ARG A 77 13.20 -10.41 -3.77
C ARG A 77 12.04 -11.38 -3.58
N PHE A 78 10.87 -10.99 -4.09
CA PHE A 78 9.66 -11.81 -4.11
C PHE A 78 9.46 -12.51 -5.47
N GLY A 79 9.52 -11.75 -6.55
CA GLY A 79 9.27 -12.21 -7.92
C GLY A 79 9.26 -11.07 -8.91
N SER A 80 8.50 -11.21 -9.99
CA SER A 80 8.38 -10.21 -11.05
C SER A 80 6.93 -10.08 -11.52
N LEU A 81 6.58 -8.90 -12.04
CA LEU A 81 5.39 -8.69 -12.87
C LEU A 81 5.55 -9.40 -14.21
N THR A 82 4.46 -9.54 -14.96
CA THR A 82 4.48 -10.14 -16.30
C THR A 82 5.14 -9.23 -17.35
N ALA A 83 5.22 -7.94 -17.09
CA ALA A 83 5.84 -6.95 -17.96
C ALA A 83 6.46 -5.78 -17.16
N ASN A 84 7.46 -5.15 -17.75
CA ASN A 84 8.04 -3.92 -17.22
C ASN A 84 7.00 -2.80 -17.21
N ARG A 85 6.62 -2.34 -16.02
CA ARG A 85 5.67 -1.25 -15.83
C ARG A 85 6.07 -0.39 -14.65
N TYR A 86 5.70 0.88 -14.68
CA TYR A 86 5.85 1.78 -13.55
C TYR A 86 4.60 2.64 -13.36
N SER A 87 4.54 3.41 -12.30
CA SER A 87 3.37 4.23 -11.98
C SER A 87 2.09 3.42 -11.77
N LEU A 88 2.21 2.24 -11.17
CA LEU A 88 1.08 1.38 -10.81
C LEU A 88 0.46 1.81 -9.49
N GLY A 89 -0.75 1.28 -9.23
CA GLY A 89 -1.30 1.20 -7.89
C GLY A 89 -1.20 -0.21 -7.33
N ALA A 90 -1.22 -0.37 -6.01
CA ALA A 90 -1.35 -1.68 -5.38
C ALA A 90 -2.36 -1.66 -4.24
N GLY A 91 -3.04 -2.80 -4.08
CA GLY A 91 -3.94 -3.08 -2.97
C GLY A 91 -3.81 -4.54 -2.55
N ALA A 92 -4.21 -4.86 -1.34
CA ALA A 92 -4.08 -6.21 -0.81
C ALA A 92 -5.26 -6.62 0.07
N ASN A 93 -5.48 -7.90 0.13
CA ASN A 93 -6.15 -8.53 1.27
C ASN A 93 -5.15 -9.44 2.00
N SER A 94 -5.63 -10.24 2.91
CA SER A 94 -4.78 -11.15 3.70
C SER A 94 -4.04 -12.22 2.91
N THR A 95 -4.40 -12.44 1.64
CA THR A 95 -3.86 -13.54 0.83
C THR A 95 -3.28 -13.10 -0.50
N ARG A 96 -3.88 -12.07 -1.12
CA ARG A 96 -3.53 -11.59 -2.45
C ARG A 96 -3.10 -10.13 -2.42
N GLY A 97 -2.01 -9.83 -3.11
CA GLY A 97 -1.61 -8.48 -3.48
C GLY A 97 -1.92 -8.26 -4.95
N LEU A 98 -2.58 -7.14 -5.29
CA LEU A 98 -2.88 -6.75 -6.66
C LEU A 98 -2.03 -5.55 -7.06
N PHE A 99 -1.60 -5.56 -8.32
CA PHE A 99 -0.94 -4.45 -9.01
C PHE A 99 -1.81 -3.99 -10.18
N THR A 100 -2.13 -2.70 -10.26
CA THR A 100 -3.16 -2.20 -11.17
C THR A 100 -2.68 -1.04 -12.03
N GLY A 101 -3.05 -1.05 -13.31
CA GLY A 101 -2.73 -0.01 -14.28
C GLY A 101 -1.24 0.14 -14.55
N GLY A 102 -0.81 1.36 -14.77
CA GLY A 102 0.58 1.72 -14.98
C GLY A 102 0.90 2.08 -16.42
N TYR A 103 2.19 2.22 -16.68
CA TYR A 103 2.76 2.64 -17.95
C TYR A 103 3.82 1.64 -18.39
N VAL A 104 3.64 1.06 -19.57
CA VAL A 104 4.59 0.11 -20.16
C VAL A 104 5.61 0.88 -20.98
N GLU A 105 6.89 0.70 -20.62
CA GLU A 105 8.01 1.29 -21.33
C GLU A 105 8.57 0.29 -22.35
N GLY A 106 9.02 0.81 -23.48
CA GLY A 106 9.68 0.01 -24.54
C GLY A 106 8.75 -0.52 -25.62
N ASN A 107 7.44 -0.32 -25.50
CA ASN A 107 6.54 -0.40 -26.65
C ASN A 107 6.61 0.92 -27.43
N SER A 108 6.66 0.86 -28.74
CA SER A 108 6.58 2.08 -29.54
C SER A 108 5.20 2.18 -30.21
N PRO A 109 4.32 3.12 -29.78
CA PRO A 109 4.51 4.07 -28.66
C PRO A 109 4.35 3.45 -27.27
N ASP A 110 5.03 4.02 -26.27
CA ASP A 110 4.80 3.74 -24.86
C ASP A 110 3.33 3.98 -24.49
N THR A 111 2.72 3.10 -23.67
CA THR A 111 1.27 3.13 -23.47
C THR A 111 0.84 2.99 -22.02
N ASP A 112 -0.18 3.76 -21.65
CA ASP A 112 -0.95 3.51 -20.42
C ASP A 112 -1.74 2.20 -20.57
N VAL A 113 -1.79 1.39 -19.52
CA VAL A 113 -2.47 0.08 -19.53
C VAL A 113 -3.54 -0.02 -18.43
N ASN A 114 -4.45 -0.97 -18.60
CA ASN A 114 -5.53 -1.27 -17.65
C ASN A 114 -5.30 -2.61 -16.90
N ILE A 115 -4.19 -3.26 -17.10
CA ILE A 115 -3.87 -4.59 -16.58
C ILE A 115 -3.95 -4.63 -15.05
N ILE A 116 -4.60 -5.65 -14.51
CA ILE A 116 -4.56 -6.03 -13.09
C ILE A 116 -3.86 -7.37 -12.99
N GLU A 117 -2.81 -7.45 -12.18
CA GLU A 117 -2.09 -8.67 -11.87
C GLU A 117 -2.10 -8.92 -10.38
N TYR A 118 -1.95 -10.17 -9.97
CA TYR A 118 -1.89 -10.51 -8.55
C TYR A 118 -0.73 -11.44 -8.19
N ILE A 119 -0.34 -11.36 -6.93
CA ILE A 119 0.55 -12.31 -6.25
C ILE A 119 -0.20 -12.99 -5.10
N THR A 120 0.21 -14.20 -4.75
CA THR A 120 -0.15 -14.82 -3.48
C THR A 120 0.87 -14.45 -2.42
N ILE A 121 0.50 -13.64 -1.43
CA ILE A 121 1.47 -13.00 -0.51
C ILE A 121 2.26 -14.03 0.31
N ALA A 122 1.65 -15.16 0.66
CA ALA A 122 2.29 -16.20 1.46
C ALA A 122 3.40 -16.97 0.73
N THR A 123 3.37 -16.98 -0.61
CA THR A 123 4.31 -17.74 -1.44
C THR A 123 5.04 -16.82 -2.39
N GLU A 124 6.37 -16.93 -2.44
CA GLU A 124 7.18 -16.19 -3.41
C GLU A 124 6.88 -16.67 -4.83
N GLY A 125 7.02 -15.77 -5.81
CA GLY A 125 6.80 -16.08 -7.21
C GLY A 125 6.36 -14.86 -8.02
N ASN A 126 6.21 -15.07 -9.31
CA ASN A 126 5.79 -14.02 -10.22
C ASN A 126 4.29 -13.75 -10.13
N SER A 127 3.88 -12.56 -10.54
CA SER A 127 2.47 -12.21 -10.67
C SER A 127 1.79 -13.01 -11.78
N ILE A 128 0.48 -13.10 -11.65
CA ILE A 128 -0.41 -13.78 -12.60
C ILE A 128 -1.52 -12.78 -12.98
N ASP A 129 -1.98 -12.87 -14.20
CA ASP A 129 -3.11 -12.06 -14.67
C ASP A 129 -4.35 -12.24 -13.79
N PHE A 130 -4.96 -11.10 -13.44
CA PHE A 130 -6.23 -11.06 -12.70
C PHE A 130 -7.40 -10.60 -13.59
N GLY A 131 -7.14 -9.71 -14.52
CA GLY A 131 -8.11 -9.07 -15.40
C GLY A 131 -7.74 -7.62 -15.68
N ASP A 132 -8.71 -6.81 -16.08
CA ASP A 132 -8.50 -5.43 -16.51
C ASP A 132 -9.33 -4.44 -15.71
N ARG A 133 -8.80 -3.23 -15.52
CA ARG A 133 -9.55 -2.05 -15.11
C ARG A 133 -10.55 -1.64 -16.19
N THR A 134 -11.54 -0.85 -15.81
CA THR A 134 -12.50 -0.27 -16.76
C THR A 134 -11.87 0.76 -17.71
N GLN A 135 -10.72 1.32 -17.32
CA GLN A 135 -9.99 2.33 -18.09
C GLN A 135 -8.48 2.09 -18.01
N VAL A 136 -7.79 2.42 -19.11
CA VAL A 136 -6.32 2.51 -19.13
C VAL A 136 -5.87 3.69 -18.28
N GLY A 137 -4.68 3.59 -17.67
CA GLY A 137 -4.08 4.74 -17.00
C GLY A 137 -3.05 4.37 -15.94
N ARG A 138 -2.28 5.38 -15.58
CA ARG A 138 -1.18 5.30 -14.60
C ARG A 138 -1.48 6.13 -13.35
N ILE A 139 -0.76 5.86 -12.28
CA ILE A 139 -0.84 6.51 -10.98
C ILE A 139 -2.27 6.42 -10.39
N PRO A 140 -2.92 5.24 -10.40
CA PRO A 140 -4.18 5.10 -9.68
C PRO A 140 -3.94 5.10 -8.18
N ALA A 141 -4.81 5.74 -7.42
CA ALA A 141 -4.89 5.54 -5.98
C ALA A 141 -5.71 4.29 -5.68
N VAL A 142 -5.23 3.44 -4.79
CA VAL A 142 -5.86 2.13 -4.55
C VAL A 142 -6.19 1.96 -3.08
N ALA A 143 -7.44 1.71 -2.78
CA ALA A 143 -7.95 1.35 -1.46
C ALA A 143 -8.36 -0.13 -1.43
N SER A 144 -8.16 -0.81 -0.31
CA SER A 144 -8.55 -2.20 -0.20
C SER A 144 -8.99 -2.61 1.21
N ASN A 145 -9.86 -3.62 1.25
CA ASN A 145 -10.22 -4.33 2.46
C ASN A 145 -10.19 -5.85 2.20
N ASP A 146 -10.72 -6.67 3.11
CA ASP A 146 -10.72 -8.14 2.94
C ASP A 146 -11.36 -8.62 1.63
N THR A 147 -12.32 -7.87 1.10
CA THR A 147 -13.16 -8.33 -0.02
C THR A 147 -12.92 -7.59 -1.33
N ARG A 148 -12.67 -6.28 -1.27
CA ARG A 148 -12.61 -5.40 -2.44
C ARG A 148 -11.29 -4.66 -2.55
N CYS A 149 -10.80 -4.55 -3.78
CA CYS A 149 -9.76 -3.62 -4.19
C CYS A 149 -10.41 -2.55 -5.05
N VAL A 150 -10.36 -1.30 -4.60
CA VAL A 150 -10.99 -0.13 -5.24
C VAL A 150 -9.89 0.76 -5.78
N MET A 151 -9.97 1.10 -7.04
CA MET A 151 -8.98 1.86 -7.79
C MET A 151 -9.61 3.19 -8.22
N ALA A 152 -9.10 4.28 -7.70
CA ALA A 152 -9.62 5.61 -8.00
C ALA A 152 -8.68 6.32 -8.96
N ASN A 153 -9.26 7.07 -9.86
CA ASN A 153 -8.63 7.88 -10.89
C ASN A 153 -7.67 7.10 -11.83
N ALA A 154 -7.24 7.78 -12.86
CA ALA A 154 -6.08 7.43 -13.66
C ALA A 154 -5.60 8.68 -14.39
N LYS A 155 -4.30 8.80 -14.61
CA LYS A 155 -3.75 9.74 -15.58
C LYS A 155 -3.66 9.03 -16.92
N THR A 156 -4.29 9.56 -17.94
CA THR A 156 -4.22 9.06 -19.32
C THR A 156 -3.58 10.09 -20.23
N GLY A 157 -3.24 9.70 -21.45
CA GLY A 157 -2.84 10.65 -22.49
C GLY A 157 -3.89 11.72 -22.81
N ALA A 158 -5.17 11.44 -22.54
CA ALA A 158 -6.29 12.36 -22.75
C ALA A 158 -6.58 13.28 -21.54
N GLY A 159 -5.95 13.04 -20.39
CA GLY A 159 -6.14 13.83 -19.16
C GLY A 159 -6.35 12.99 -17.91
N ASN A 160 -6.71 13.67 -16.85
CA ASN A 160 -6.99 13.02 -15.56
C ASN A 160 -8.45 12.57 -15.49
N GLN A 161 -8.67 11.43 -14.85
CA GLN A 161 -10.00 10.84 -14.64
C GLN A 161 -10.41 10.99 -13.17
N ASP A 162 -11.72 10.95 -12.92
CA ASP A 162 -12.32 10.88 -11.58
C ASP A 162 -12.97 9.52 -11.30
N THR A 163 -13.03 8.65 -12.28
CA THR A 163 -13.68 7.34 -12.20
C THR A 163 -13.06 6.45 -11.12
N ILE A 164 -13.94 5.79 -10.38
CA ILE A 164 -13.59 4.74 -9.43
C ILE A 164 -14.09 3.41 -9.96
N ASP A 165 -13.23 2.42 -10.02
CA ASP A 165 -13.57 1.03 -10.35
C ASP A 165 -13.10 0.06 -9.24
N PHE A 166 -13.62 -1.17 -9.25
CA PHE A 166 -13.24 -2.17 -8.24
C PHE A 166 -13.25 -3.59 -8.77
N VAL A 167 -12.49 -4.43 -8.10
CA VAL A 167 -12.54 -5.88 -8.22
C VAL A 167 -12.78 -6.52 -6.85
N THR A 168 -13.32 -7.75 -6.85
CA THR A 168 -13.44 -8.60 -5.66
C THR A 168 -12.26 -9.56 -5.62
N PHE A 169 -11.49 -9.58 -4.52
CA PHE A 169 -10.28 -10.41 -4.41
C PHE A 169 -10.50 -11.90 -4.64
N SER A 170 -11.67 -12.43 -4.28
CA SER A 170 -11.97 -13.85 -4.37
C SER A 170 -12.18 -14.36 -5.80
N THR A 171 -12.53 -13.48 -6.72
CA THR A 171 -12.93 -13.85 -8.09
C THR A 171 -12.06 -13.14 -9.12
N ILE A 172 -11.30 -13.91 -9.90
CA ILE A 172 -10.53 -13.36 -11.02
C ILE A 172 -11.49 -12.84 -12.09
N GLY A 173 -11.19 -11.65 -12.65
CA GLY A 173 -11.99 -11.00 -13.69
C GLY A 173 -11.80 -9.51 -13.73
N ASN A 174 -12.44 -8.89 -14.70
CA ASN A 174 -12.34 -7.45 -14.95
C ASN A 174 -13.04 -6.63 -13.86
N ALA A 175 -12.55 -5.42 -13.68
CA ALA A 175 -13.15 -4.43 -12.79
C ALA A 175 -14.52 -3.97 -13.29
N THR A 176 -15.32 -3.52 -12.35
CA THR A 176 -16.62 -2.87 -12.61
C THR A 176 -16.64 -1.48 -11.98
N GLY A 177 -17.49 -0.59 -12.52
CA GLY A 177 -17.63 0.77 -12.00
C GLY A 177 -18.08 0.79 -10.55
N PHE A 178 -17.46 1.63 -9.75
CA PHE A 178 -17.81 1.87 -8.36
C PHE A 178 -18.55 3.20 -8.17
N GLY A 179 -18.05 4.26 -8.80
CA GLY A 179 -18.52 5.64 -8.72
C GLY A 179 -17.45 6.60 -9.22
N ASP A 180 -17.49 7.85 -8.78
CA ASP A 180 -16.56 8.90 -9.16
C ASP A 180 -16.02 9.65 -7.93
N LEU A 181 -14.80 10.18 -8.04
CA LEU A 181 -14.29 11.20 -7.10
C LEU A 181 -15.04 12.52 -7.31
N THR A 182 -14.95 13.41 -6.34
CA THR A 182 -15.56 14.76 -6.46
C THR A 182 -14.88 15.61 -7.53
N SER A 183 -13.67 15.26 -7.93
CA SER A 183 -12.95 15.95 -9.03
C SER A 183 -11.89 15.06 -9.67
N ALA A 184 -11.69 15.24 -10.98
CA ALA A 184 -10.61 14.60 -11.71
C ALA A 184 -9.25 15.13 -11.24
N ARG A 185 -8.36 14.24 -10.83
CA ARG A 185 -7.03 14.58 -10.29
C ARG A 185 -6.05 13.43 -10.48
N THR A 186 -4.76 13.70 -10.32
CA THR A 186 -3.69 12.71 -10.42
C THR A 186 -2.67 12.88 -9.30
N ALA A 187 -1.71 11.99 -9.24
CA ALA A 187 -0.62 12.06 -8.26
C ALA A 187 -1.14 12.21 -6.81
N MET A 188 -2.27 11.57 -6.54
CA MET A 188 -2.81 11.47 -5.18
C MET A 188 -1.85 10.69 -4.31
N CYS A 189 -1.88 10.94 -3.01
CA CYS A 189 -1.44 9.96 -2.05
C CYS A 189 -2.33 8.72 -2.19
N MET A 190 -1.78 7.52 -2.07
CA MET A 190 -2.58 6.30 -2.00
C MET A 190 -3.57 6.37 -0.85
N SER A 191 -4.42 5.38 -0.74
CA SER A 191 -5.49 5.43 0.24
C SER A 191 -5.07 4.87 1.59
N CYS A 192 -5.48 5.54 2.64
CA CYS A 192 -5.61 4.93 3.95
C CYS A 192 -6.84 4.01 3.97
N ASN A 193 -6.71 2.87 4.61
CA ASN A 193 -7.75 1.85 4.63
C ASN A 193 -8.19 1.53 6.07
N SER A 194 -9.49 1.45 6.27
CA SER A 194 -10.12 0.73 7.39
C SER A 194 -11.12 -0.26 6.83
N THR A 195 -11.57 -1.21 7.61
CA THR A 195 -12.53 -2.23 7.13
C THR A 195 -13.74 -1.63 6.41
N PRO A 196 -14.41 -0.55 6.90
CA PRO A 196 -15.54 0.05 6.20
C PRO A 196 -15.16 1.09 5.13
N ARG A 197 -13.97 1.73 5.21
CA ARG A 197 -13.66 2.93 4.42
C ARG A 197 -12.32 2.84 3.70
N GLY A 198 -12.31 3.27 2.43
CA GLY A 198 -11.12 3.65 1.70
C GLY A 198 -11.05 5.18 1.60
N ILE A 199 -9.90 5.78 1.88
CA ILE A 199 -9.71 7.24 1.98
C ILE A 199 -8.64 7.68 1.00
N PHE A 200 -8.94 8.63 0.13
CA PHE A 200 -8.09 9.17 -0.91
C PHE A 200 -7.67 10.61 -0.60
N CYS A 201 -6.39 10.91 -0.64
CA CYS A 201 -5.86 12.17 -0.13
C CYS A 201 -5.12 12.98 -1.20
N GLY A 202 -5.30 14.30 -1.20
CA GLY A 202 -4.52 15.26 -1.97
C GLY A 202 -4.52 15.03 -3.47
N GLY A 203 -3.39 15.33 -4.11
CA GLY A 203 -3.17 15.16 -5.54
C GLY A 203 -3.11 16.47 -6.31
N TYR A 204 -2.96 16.36 -7.62
CA TYR A 204 -2.91 17.50 -8.54
C TYR A 204 -4.19 17.57 -9.36
N GLN A 205 -4.91 18.66 -9.24
CA GLN A 205 -6.09 18.97 -10.05
C GLN A 205 -5.68 19.78 -11.29
N PRO A 206 -6.07 19.35 -12.51
CA PRO A 206 -5.72 20.08 -13.72
C PRO A 206 -6.52 21.38 -13.88
N SER A 207 -6.43 22.00 -15.04
CA SER A 207 -7.24 23.19 -15.39
C SER A 207 -8.74 22.99 -15.01
N PRO A 208 -9.40 23.99 -14.42
CA PRO A 208 -8.92 25.38 -14.25
C PRO A 208 -8.05 25.64 -13.01
N VAL A 209 -7.98 24.73 -12.05
CA VAL A 209 -7.26 24.93 -10.80
C VAL A 209 -5.75 24.91 -11.00
N SER A 210 -5.23 23.93 -11.76
CA SER A 210 -3.82 23.71 -12.08
C SER A 210 -2.90 23.79 -10.85
N ALA A 211 -3.30 23.12 -9.76
CA ALA A 211 -2.62 23.14 -8.47
C ALA A 211 -2.74 21.81 -7.71
N ALA A 212 -1.84 21.61 -6.75
CA ALA A 212 -2.02 20.63 -5.71
C ALA A 212 -3.22 21.01 -4.82
N ILE A 213 -3.93 20.02 -4.31
CA ILE A 213 -5.08 20.21 -3.42
C ILE A 213 -4.85 19.47 -2.09
N ASN A 214 -5.56 19.89 -1.07
CA ASN A 214 -5.51 19.29 0.28
C ASN A 214 -6.71 18.39 0.59
N THR A 215 -7.68 18.28 -0.31
CA THR A 215 -8.92 17.54 -0.10
C THR A 215 -8.67 16.07 0.23
N ILE A 216 -9.33 15.59 1.27
CA ILE A 216 -9.43 14.17 1.62
C ILE A 216 -10.85 13.71 1.32
N GLU A 217 -11.00 12.63 0.58
CA GLU A 217 -12.29 12.00 0.26
C GLU A 217 -12.32 10.55 0.74
N PHE A 218 -13.52 10.03 1.00
CA PHE A 218 -13.69 8.63 1.35
C PHE A 218 -14.78 7.95 0.56
N ILE A 219 -14.66 6.64 0.44
CA ILE A 219 -15.70 5.73 -0.04
C ILE A 219 -16.02 4.71 1.05
N THR A 220 -17.21 4.12 0.98
CA THR A 220 -17.60 2.97 1.81
C THR A 220 -17.49 1.70 0.97
N PHE A 221 -16.65 0.76 1.37
CA PHE A 221 -16.39 -0.46 0.58
C PHE A 221 -17.65 -1.31 0.32
N ALA A 222 -18.60 -1.34 1.24
CA ALA A 222 -19.77 -2.20 1.14
C ALA A 222 -20.74 -1.80 0.02
N THR A 223 -20.80 -0.51 -0.31
CA THR A 223 -21.74 0.04 -1.29
C THR A 223 -21.01 0.83 -2.35
N THR A 224 -21.37 0.61 -3.62
CA THR A 224 -20.90 1.47 -4.73
C THR A 224 -21.49 2.86 -4.61
N GLY A 225 -20.75 3.87 -5.02
CA GLY A 225 -21.17 5.28 -4.99
C GLY A 225 -19.97 6.21 -5.09
N ASN A 226 -20.26 7.49 -5.22
CA ASN A 226 -19.23 8.53 -5.37
C ASN A 226 -18.47 8.78 -4.06
N GLY A 227 -17.27 9.33 -4.20
CA GLY A 227 -16.48 9.85 -3.09
C GLY A 227 -17.24 10.93 -2.33
N SER A 228 -17.03 10.96 -1.03
CA SER A 228 -17.60 11.98 -0.13
C SER A 228 -16.47 12.71 0.59
N ASP A 229 -16.71 13.97 0.91
CA ASP A 229 -15.74 14.77 1.64
C ASP A 229 -15.45 14.18 3.02
N PHE A 230 -14.18 14.10 3.35
CA PHE A 230 -13.70 13.66 4.66
C PHE A 230 -13.12 14.83 5.48
N GLY A 231 -12.44 15.76 4.83
CA GLY A 231 -11.71 16.89 5.41
C GLY A 231 -10.51 17.26 4.56
N ASP A 232 -9.52 17.92 5.16
CA ASP A 232 -8.34 18.45 4.49
C ASP A 232 -7.03 17.99 5.11
N LEU A 233 -5.99 17.83 4.28
CA LEU A 233 -4.60 17.73 4.72
C LEU A 233 -4.14 19.05 5.35
N THR A 234 -3.09 19.01 6.14
CA THR A 234 -2.47 20.22 6.72
C THR A 234 -1.90 21.14 5.64
N SER A 235 -1.56 20.60 4.48
CA SER A 235 -1.07 21.33 3.31
C SER A 235 -1.51 20.68 2.01
N ALA A 236 -1.66 21.49 0.95
CA ALA A 236 -1.93 20.97 -0.39
C ALA A 236 -0.71 20.18 -0.90
N ALA A 237 -0.87 18.89 -1.06
CA ALA A 237 0.20 17.96 -1.38
C ALA A 237 -0.06 17.16 -2.64
N ARG A 238 1.02 16.88 -3.39
CA ARG A 238 1.02 16.01 -4.58
C ARG A 238 2.30 15.21 -4.67
N ASP A 239 2.37 14.29 -5.63
CA ASP A 239 3.57 13.49 -5.93
C ASP A 239 4.12 12.74 -4.70
N SER A 240 3.34 12.58 -3.65
CA SER A 240 3.64 11.65 -2.56
C SER A 240 3.51 10.21 -3.04
N ALA A 241 2.82 10.08 -4.13
CA ALA A 241 2.64 8.92 -5.01
C ALA A 241 2.48 7.56 -4.31
N GLN A 242 2.09 7.43 -3.11
CA GLN A 242 1.81 6.15 -2.42
C GLN A 242 2.21 6.15 -0.93
N GLY A 243 2.45 7.36 -0.38
CA GLY A 243 2.91 7.53 0.99
C GLY A 243 1.83 7.42 2.05
N THR A 244 0.99 6.37 2.03
CA THR A 244 -0.04 6.19 3.05
C THR A 244 0.07 4.84 3.75
N ALA A 245 -0.01 4.87 5.06
CA ALA A 245 -0.02 3.69 5.91
C ALA A 245 -1.21 3.77 6.87
N SER A 246 -1.82 2.66 7.23
CA SER A 246 -2.98 2.71 8.13
C SER A 246 -3.12 1.47 9.00
N ASN A 247 -3.70 1.67 10.17
CA ASN A 247 -4.35 0.60 10.92
C ASN A 247 -5.87 0.86 10.98
N SER A 248 -6.59 0.07 11.74
CA SER A 248 -8.06 0.19 11.87
C SER A 248 -8.54 1.55 12.42
N THR A 249 -7.68 2.31 13.10
CA THR A 249 -8.02 3.55 13.79
C THR A 249 -7.41 4.81 13.20
N ARG A 250 -6.20 4.73 12.64
CA ARG A 250 -5.44 5.86 12.09
C ARG A 250 -4.98 5.61 10.68
N GLY A 251 -5.08 6.66 9.85
CA GLY A 251 -4.41 6.75 8.57
C GLY A 251 -3.26 7.75 8.65
N LEU A 252 -2.11 7.39 8.11
CA LEU A 252 -0.91 8.23 7.99
C LEU A 252 -0.72 8.60 6.53
N ILE A 253 -0.41 9.87 6.27
CA ILE A 253 -0.24 10.41 4.93
C ILE A 253 1.08 11.17 4.87
N GLY A 254 2.05 10.66 4.16
CA GLY A 254 3.25 11.42 3.88
C GLY A 254 3.01 12.43 2.75
N LEU A 255 3.33 13.68 2.96
CA LEU A 255 2.95 14.76 2.05
C LEU A 255 3.79 14.83 0.77
N GLY A 256 5.05 14.37 0.80
CA GLY A 256 5.95 14.31 -0.35
C GLY A 256 6.30 15.67 -0.94
N PHE A 257 5.47 16.26 -1.77
CA PHE A 257 5.69 17.56 -2.38
C PHE A 257 4.59 18.56 -2.01
N VAL A 258 4.97 19.60 -1.27
CA VAL A 258 4.17 20.79 -0.96
C VAL A 258 4.83 21.98 -1.63
N SER A 259 4.15 22.54 -2.65
CA SER A 259 4.74 23.59 -3.50
C SER A 259 5.26 24.78 -2.68
N PRO A 260 6.49 25.26 -2.92
CA PRO A 260 7.42 24.90 -3.99
C PRO A 260 8.45 23.80 -3.63
N ALA A 261 8.35 23.12 -2.50
CA ALA A 261 9.39 22.25 -1.98
C ALA A 261 8.89 20.83 -1.66
N ARG A 262 9.82 19.89 -1.63
CA ARG A 262 9.59 18.58 -1.02
C ARG A 262 9.66 18.69 0.49
N VAL A 263 8.87 17.86 1.17
CA VAL A 263 8.79 17.83 2.63
C VAL A 263 8.90 16.38 3.12
N ASN A 264 9.25 16.22 4.38
CA ASN A 264 9.27 14.94 5.07
C ASN A 264 8.09 14.75 6.03
N THR A 265 7.17 15.70 6.06
CA THR A 265 6.02 15.73 6.97
C THR A 265 5.08 14.55 6.73
N ILE A 266 4.64 13.93 7.81
CA ILE A 266 3.59 12.93 7.85
C ILE A 266 2.38 13.54 8.55
N ASP A 267 1.24 13.56 7.87
CA ASP A 267 -0.06 13.89 8.46
C ASP A 267 -0.75 12.63 8.97
N PHE A 268 -1.71 12.77 9.88
CA PHE A 268 -2.59 11.67 10.27
C PHE A 268 -4.05 12.08 10.37
N ILE A 269 -4.92 11.10 10.17
CA ILE A 269 -6.37 11.19 10.34
C ILE A 269 -6.89 10.09 11.25
N THR A 270 -8.04 10.32 11.87
CA THR A 270 -8.81 9.29 12.58
C THR A 270 -9.80 8.64 11.62
N MET A 271 -9.66 7.34 11.34
CA MET A 271 -10.41 6.65 10.29
C MET A 271 -11.94 6.62 10.50
N ALA A 272 -12.39 6.63 11.74
CA ALA A 272 -13.80 6.48 12.08
C ALA A 272 -14.62 7.78 11.90
N THR A 273 -14.00 8.94 12.03
CA THR A 273 -14.66 10.25 12.01
C THR A 273 -14.08 11.14 10.94
N THR A 274 -14.95 11.82 10.20
CA THR A 274 -14.52 12.87 9.24
C THR A 274 -13.92 14.06 9.98
N GLY A 275 -12.96 14.71 9.37
CA GLY A 275 -12.25 15.87 9.92
C GLY A 275 -10.89 16.06 9.27
N ASN A 276 -10.29 17.20 9.50
CA ASN A 276 -9.00 17.55 8.94
C ASN A 276 -7.87 16.71 9.55
N ALA A 277 -6.84 16.51 8.77
CA ALA A 277 -5.60 15.89 9.22
C ALA A 277 -4.86 16.78 10.22
N ALA A 278 -4.04 16.15 11.04
CA ALA A 278 -3.12 16.83 11.94
C ALA A 278 -1.69 16.31 11.71
N ASP A 279 -0.70 17.09 12.12
CA ASP A 279 0.70 16.69 12.05
C ASP A 279 0.97 15.45 12.92
N PHE A 280 1.66 14.47 12.34
CA PHE A 280 2.08 13.24 13.03
C PHE A 280 3.57 13.31 13.41
N GLY A 281 4.41 13.85 12.55
CA GLY A 281 5.86 13.89 12.63
C GLY A 281 6.50 13.84 11.25
N ASP A 282 7.78 13.45 11.18
CA ASP A 282 8.59 13.54 9.97
C ASP A 282 9.23 12.20 9.58
N LEU A 283 9.41 11.97 8.28
CA LEU A 283 10.33 10.95 7.75
C LEU A 283 11.78 11.34 8.07
N THR A 284 12.69 10.38 8.04
CA THR A 284 14.13 10.65 8.26
C THR A 284 14.75 11.50 7.14
N LEU A 285 14.18 11.47 5.94
CA LEU A 285 14.65 12.18 4.76
C LEU A 285 13.52 12.92 4.05
N VAL A 286 13.80 14.14 3.59
CA VAL A 286 12.95 14.85 2.63
C VAL A 286 12.98 14.13 1.30
N ARG A 287 11.82 13.62 0.83
CA ARG A 287 11.70 12.86 -0.42
C ARG A 287 10.26 12.80 -0.89
N ASN A 288 10.04 12.43 -2.13
CA ASN A 288 8.73 12.17 -2.70
C ASN A 288 8.70 10.84 -3.47
N ASN A 289 7.56 10.45 -4.01
CA ASN A 289 7.38 9.26 -4.83
C ASN A 289 7.86 7.95 -4.16
N TYR A 290 7.65 7.79 -2.87
CA TYR A 290 7.99 6.59 -2.10
C TYR A 290 6.79 5.64 -1.97
N GLY A 291 7.06 4.34 -1.83
CA GLY A 291 6.05 3.36 -1.48
C GLY A 291 5.72 3.37 0.01
N SER A 292 4.58 2.83 0.40
CA SER A 292 4.25 2.64 1.81
C SER A 292 3.39 1.41 2.03
N LEU A 293 3.51 0.85 3.20
CA LEU A 293 2.76 -0.31 3.65
C LEU A 293 2.63 -0.29 5.18
N SER A 294 1.78 -1.11 5.73
CA SER A 294 1.53 -1.10 7.17
C SER A 294 1.08 -2.44 7.72
N ASN A 295 1.17 -2.55 9.04
CA ASN A 295 0.39 -3.50 9.82
C ASN A 295 -0.37 -2.75 10.92
N SER A 296 -0.97 -3.47 11.86
CA SER A 296 -1.74 -2.85 12.96
C SER A 296 -0.92 -1.90 13.84
N THR A 297 0.42 -2.01 13.84
CA THR A 297 1.30 -1.24 14.73
C THR A 297 2.25 -0.29 14.03
N ARG A 298 2.74 -0.65 12.83
CA ARG A 298 3.78 0.09 12.10
C ARG A 298 3.28 0.58 10.75
N GLY A 299 3.57 1.84 10.44
CA GLY A 299 3.59 2.39 9.09
C GLY A 299 5.03 2.43 8.57
N VAL A 300 5.25 1.95 7.36
CA VAL A 300 6.57 1.81 6.73
C VAL A 300 6.58 2.55 5.40
N PHE A 301 7.65 3.31 5.13
CA PHE A 301 7.83 4.14 3.94
C PHE A 301 9.13 3.75 3.24
N LEU A 302 9.06 3.38 1.95
CA LEU A 302 10.13 2.69 1.24
C LEU A 302 10.66 3.50 0.05
N GLY A 303 11.97 3.67 -0.05
CA GLY A 303 12.63 4.30 -1.19
C GLY A 303 12.22 5.75 -1.41
N GLY A 304 12.10 6.14 -2.65
CA GLY A 304 11.72 7.49 -3.08
C GLY A 304 12.80 8.19 -3.91
N ASN A 305 12.46 9.38 -4.38
CA ASN A 305 13.38 10.17 -5.18
C ASN A 305 13.58 11.59 -4.63
N ASP A 306 14.61 12.24 -5.17
CA ASP A 306 15.03 13.60 -4.86
C ASP A 306 15.39 13.85 -3.37
N PRO A 307 16.38 13.12 -2.87
CA PRO A 307 17.31 12.23 -3.58
C PRO A 307 16.77 10.80 -3.78
N TYR A 308 17.24 10.10 -4.83
CA TYR A 308 17.04 8.65 -4.93
C TYR A 308 17.64 7.95 -3.73
N THR A 309 16.84 7.18 -3.03
CA THR A 309 17.27 6.52 -1.80
C THR A 309 16.78 5.08 -1.74
N ASN A 310 17.53 4.25 -1.02
CA ASN A 310 17.13 2.90 -0.63
C ASN A 310 16.57 2.82 0.79
N THR A 311 16.52 3.93 1.51
CA THR A 311 16.10 3.98 2.91
C THR A 311 14.66 3.50 3.08
N ILE A 312 14.44 2.64 4.06
CA ILE A 312 13.13 2.29 4.58
C ILE A 312 12.97 2.93 5.95
N ASP A 313 11.96 3.75 6.11
CA ASP A 313 11.59 4.37 7.39
C ASP A 313 10.36 3.71 7.98
N PHE A 314 10.21 3.74 9.30
CA PHE A 314 8.99 3.35 9.97
C PHE A 314 8.59 4.26 11.12
N VAL A 315 7.29 4.26 11.41
CA VAL A 315 6.69 4.89 12.58
C VAL A 315 5.80 3.92 13.32
N LEU A 316 5.56 4.16 14.60
CA LEU A 316 4.51 3.46 15.36
C LEU A 316 3.19 4.23 15.20
N ILE A 317 2.19 3.63 14.55
CA ILE A 317 0.94 4.33 14.19
C ILE A 317 0.19 4.87 15.41
N ALA A 318 0.29 4.21 16.56
CA ALA A 318 -0.45 4.59 17.77
C ALA A 318 0.02 5.91 18.42
N THR A 319 1.28 6.30 18.23
CA THR A 319 1.89 7.46 18.86
C THR A 319 2.51 8.39 17.84
N THR A 320 2.19 9.69 17.91
CA THR A 320 2.83 10.71 17.07
C THR A 320 4.33 10.81 17.37
N GLY A 321 5.11 11.08 16.34
CA GLY A 321 6.55 11.22 16.43
C GLY A 321 7.23 10.95 15.10
N ASN A 322 8.52 11.27 15.03
CA ASN A 322 9.32 11.12 13.82
C ASN A 322 9.63 9.64 13.52
N ALA A 323 9.84 9.37 12.26
CA ALA A 323 10.24 8.05 11.78
C ALA A 323 11.65 7.66 12.25
N SER A 324 11.86 6.37 12.30
CA SER A 324 13.17 5.76 12.55
C SER A 324 13.55 4.87 11.37
N ASP A 325 14.84 4.62 11.22
CA ASP A 325 15.36 3.71 10.22
C ASP A 325 14.84 2.27 10.45
N PHE A 326 14.40 1.64 9.37
CA PHE A 326 13.93 0.26 9.34
C PHE A 326 14.94 -0.67 8.66
N GLY A 327 15.62 -0.19 7.64
CA GLY A 327 16.53 -0.92 6.77
C GLY A 327 16.54 -0.33 5.35
N ASP A 328 16.91 -1.16 4.37
CA ASP A 328 17.08 -0.72 2.99
C ASP A 328 16.28 -1.56 1.99
N VAL A 329 15.74 -0.91 0.96
CA VAL A 329 15.29 -1.62 -0.24
C VAL A 329 16.49 -2.15 -1.02
N SER A 330 16.32 -3.27 -1.68
CA SER A 330 17.41 -3.99 -2.36
C SER A 330 18.07 -3.22 -3.51
N VAL A 331 17.39 -2.21 -4.04
CA VAL A 331 17.87 -1.36 -5.15
C VAL A 331 17.42 0.08 -4.92
N THR A 332 18.33 1.02 -5.05
CA THR A 332 18.00 2.46 -5.02
C THR A 332 17.01 2.79 -6.12
N GLN A 333 15.90 3.44 -5.76
CA GLN A 333 14.79 3.67 -6.68
C GLN A 333 14.52 5.14 -6.92
N SER A 334 14.07 5.42 -8.12
CA SER A 334 13.22 6.55 -8.39
C SER A 334 11.78 6.09 -8.17
N GLY A 335 11.04 6.81 -7.39
CA GLY A 335 9.68 6.53 -7.01
C GLY A 335 8.69 6.11 -8.10
N LEU A 336 7.41 6.12 -7.77
CA LEU A 336 6.29 5.57 -8.53
C LEU A 336 6.17 4.04 -8.45
N GLY A 337 6.75 3.43 -7.41
CA GLY A 337 6.47 2.04 -7.04
C GLY A 337 5.09 1.86 -6.41
N ALA A 338 4.59 0.66 -6.38
CA ALA A 338 3.33 0.28 -5.73
C ALA A 338 3.61 -0.66 -4.56
N ALA A 339 2.92 -0.46 -3.43
CA ALA A 339 3.15 -1.24 -2.23
C ALA A 339 1.85 -1.65 -1.55
N GLY A 340 1.88 -2.77 -0.85
CA GLY A 340 0.75 -3.28 -0.08
C GLY A 340 1.20 -4.31 0.96
N SER A 341 0.28 -4.71 1.84
CA SER A 341 0.57 -5.70 2.88
C SER A 341 -0.64 -6.56 3.20
N ASP A 342 -0.37 -7.73 3.75
CA ASP A 342 -1.39 -8.67 4.24
C ASP A 342 -2.01 -8.28 5.60
N SER A 343 -1.68 -7.11 6.12
CA SER A 343 -2.00 -6.69 7.50
C SER A 343 -2.29 -5.20 7.67
N HIS A 344 -2.62 -4.49 6.58
CA HIS A 344 -3.00 -3.07 6.65
C HIS A 344 -4.37 -2.85 7.30
N GLY A 345 -4.70 -1.60 7.64
CA GLY A 345 -5.90 -1.25 8.42
C GLY A 345 -7.26 -1.58 7.79
N GLY A 346 -7.30 -1.90 6.51
CA GLY A 346 -8.53 -2.35 5.82
C GLY A 346 -8.90 -3.81 6.07
N LEU A 347 -8.02 -4.57 6.72
CA LEU A 347 -8.23 -6.00 6.96
C LEU A 347 -8.80 -6.24 8.36
N SER A 348 -9.69 -7.21 8.48
CA SER A 348 -10.18 -7.67 9.76
C SER A 348 -9.06 -8.40 10.53
N GLU A 349 -8.94 -8.06 11.81
CA GLU A 349 -8.00 -8.68 12.75
C GLU A 349 -8.45 -10.09 13.16
#